data_e6e814c41780b38f2e91501db215bf52
#
_entry.id   e6e814c41780b38f2e91501db215bf52
#
_cell.length_a   1.000
_cell.length_b   1.000
_cell.length_c   1.000
_cell.angle_alpha   90.00
_cell.angle_beta   90.00
_cell.angle_gamma   90.00
#
_symmetry.space_group_name_H-M   'P 1'
#
loop_
_entity.id
_entity.type
_entity.pdbx_description
1 polymer ?
#
loop_
_entity_poly.entity_id
_entity_poly.type
_entity_poly.pdbx_seq_one_letter_code
_entity_poly.pdbx_strand_id
1 'polypeptide(L)'
;MASVNKVILIGNLGRDPETRMTADGRPICSLALATTRRYKDSQGALQEETEWHRVTLFGRQAEVAQQYLKKGNPVYIEGRIRTNRYTDKDGIERCSTGIIAESMQLLGSRNTAAGGQSQPGGYGAPAGDDGFESPRRAPAARPAAPAAAPAAPARSADEIAEDDVPF
;
A
#
# COMPACT_ATOMS: atom_id res chain seq x y z
N MET A 1 -12.29 -32.48 17.49
CA MET A 1 -10.95 -31.95 17.18
C MET A 1 -11.03 -30.44 17.16
N ALA A 2 -10.13 -29.75 17.86
CA ALA A 2 -10.03 -28.29 17.79
C ALA A 2 -9.19 -27.90 16.56
N SER A 3 -9.64 -26.92 15.79
CA SER A 3 -8.93 -26.42 14.61
C SER A 3 -9.05 -24.91 14.53
N VAL A 4 -8.01 -24.24 14.03
CA VAL A 4 -7.96 -22.79 13.80
C VAL A 4 -7.59 -22.52 12.34
N ASN A 5 -8.31 -21.61 11.70
CA ASN A 5 -7.99 -21.09 10.38
C ASN A 5 -8.16 -19.58 10.44
N LYS A 6 -7.10 -18.87 10.76
CA LYS A 6 -7.09 -17.41 10.89
C LYS A 6 -5.88 -16.82 10.20
N VAL A 7 -6.11 -15.72 9.48
CA VAL A 7 -5.10 -14.91 8.80
C VAL A 7 -5.25 -13.47 9.24
N ILE A 8 -4.13 -12.82 9.54
CA ILE A 8 -4.06 -11.39 9.85
C ILE A 8 -3.01 -10.78 8.92
N LEU A 9 -3.40 -9.77 8.15
CA LEU A 9 -2.54 -9.09 7.19
C LEU A 9 -2.61 -7.58 7.37
N ILE A 10 -1.45 -6.95 7.27
CA ILE A 10 -1.33 -5.51 7.06
C ILE A 10 -0.48 -5.31 5.81
N GLY A 11 -1.02 -4.61 4.82
CA GLY A 11 -0.31 -4.38 3.56
C GLY A 11 -0.92 -3.25 2.76
N ASN A 12 -0.37 -3.02 1.58
CA ASN A 12 -0.85 -1.99 0.67
C ASN A 12 -1.57 -2.61 -0.53
N LEU A 13 -2.58 -1.91 -1.04
CA LEU A 13 -3.29 -2.32 -2.25
C LEU A 13 -2.40 -2.14 -3.48
N GLY A 14 -2.23 -3.20 -4.27
CA GLY A 14 -1.48 -3.15 -5.51
C GLY A 14 -2.28 -2.60 -6.69
N ARG A 15 -3.61 -2.65 -6.59
CA ARG A 15 -4.56 -2.10 -7.57
C ARG A 15 -5.83 -1.64 -6.88
N ASP A 16 -6.66 -0.91 -7.62
CA ASP A 16 -7.97 -0.49 -7.12
C ASP A 16 -8.87 -1.70 -6.83
N PRO A 17 -9.77 -1.60 -5.84
CA PRO A 17 -10.73 -2.64 -5.50
C PRO A 17 -11.65 -3.00 -6.68
N GLU A 18 -11.76 -4.29 -6.99
CA GLU A 18 -12.67 -4.79 -8.02
C GLU A 18 -13.96 -5.29 -7.38
N THR A 19 -15.05 -4.60 -7.60
CA THR A 19 -16.37 -4.97 -7.04
C THR A 19 -17.25 -5.62 -8.10
N ARG A 20 -17.92 -6.70 -7.71
CA ARG A 20 -18.93 -7.42 -8.51
C ARG A 20 -20.16 -7.68 -7.65
N MET A 21 -21.31 -7.80 -8.30
CA MET A 21 -22.54 -8.23 -7.64
C MET A 21 -22.73 -9.73 -7.84
N THR A 22 -23.15 -10.42 -6.77
CA THR A 22 -23.61 -11.80 -6.88
C THR A 22 -25.00 -11.85 -7.54
N ALA A 23 -25.44 -13.07 -7.95
CA ALA A 23 -26.79 -13.28 -8.44
C ALA A 23 -27.87 -12.85 -7.41
N ASP A 24 -27.55 -12.94 -6.11
CA ASP A 24 -28.42 -12.53 -4.99
C ASP A 24 -28.37 -11.01 -4.71
N GLY A 25 -27.69 -10.22 -5.55
CA GLY A 25 -27.57 -8.77 -5.39
C GLY A 25 -26.62 -8.33 -4.26
N ARG A 26 -25.77 -9.21 -3.74
CA ARG A 26 -24.80 -8.87 -2.69
C ARG A 26 -23.48 -8.42 -3.31
N PRO A 27 -22.89 -7.31 -2.86
CA PRO A 27 -21.59 -6.87 -3.36
C PRO A 27 -20.46 -7.80 -2.85
N ILE A 28 -19.57 -8.16 -3.77
CA ILE A 28 -18.30 -8.84 -3.50
C ILE A 28 -17.19 -7.96 -4.02
N CYS A 29 -16.17 -7.72 -3.21
CA CYS A 29 -14.99 -6.96 -3.61
C CYS A 29 -13.75 -7.84 -3.52
N SER A 30 -12.94 -7.83 -4.59
CA SER A 30 -11.64 -8.49 -4.64
C SER A 30 -10.52 -7.47 -4.48
N LEU A 31 -9.63 -7.71 -3.53
CA LEU A 31 -8.45 -6.91 -3.28
C LEU A 31 -7.18 -7.70 -3.61
N ALA A 32 -6.21 -7.04 -4.21
CA ALA A 32 -4.84 -7.52 -4.32
C ALA A 32 -3.98 -6.79 -3.27
N LEU A 33 -3.59 -7.49 -2.22
CA LEU A 33 -2.85 -6.95 -1.09
C LEU A 33 -1.39 -7.39 -1.16
N ALA A 34 -0.46 -6.43 -1.11
CA ALA A 34 0.97 -6.69 -1.04
C ALA A 34 1.46 -6.57 0.40
N THR A 35 2.16 -7.58 0.87
CA THR A 35 2.93 -7.55 2.11
C THR A 35 4.40 -7.68 1.79
N THR A 36 5.23 -6.79 2.35
CA THR A 36 6.66 -6.74 2.05
C THR A 36 7.46 -7.07 3.30
N ARG A 37 8.35 -8.05 3.17
CA ARG A 37 9.32 -8.44 4.18
C ARG A 37 10.71 -7.99 3.75
N ARG A 38 11.45 -7.39 4.67
CA ARG A 38 12.86 -7.04 4.48
C ARG A 38 13.71 -7.88 5.42
N TYR A 39 14.71 -8.53 4.89
CA TYR A 39 15.63 -9.36 5.67
C TYR A 39 17.06 -9.26 5.11
N LYS A 40 18.03 -9.62 5.93
CA LYS A 40 19.42 -9.77 5.49
C LYS A 40 19.65 -11.24 5.12
N ASP A 41 20.25 -11.45 3.96
CA ASP A 41 20.67 -12.79 3.55
C ASP A 41 21.93 -13.25 4.31
N SER A 42 22.39 -14.45 4.02
CA SER A 42 23.59 -15.05 4.65
C SER A 42 24.88 -14.29 4.36
N GLN A 43 24.88 -13.42 3.33
CA GLN A 43 26.01 -12.57 2.94
C GLN A 43 25.88 -11.14 3.49
N GLY A 44 24.83 -10.85 4.28
CA GLY A 44 24.56 -9.54 4.88
C GLY A 44 23.91 -8.54 3.95
N ALA A 45 23.56 -8.92 2.71
CA ALA A 45 22.85 -8.07 1.78
C ALA A 45 21.37 -7.95 2.17
N LEU A 46 20.80 -6.73 2.05
CA LEU A 46 19.39 -6.47 2.27
C LEU A 46 18.57 -7.03 1.11
N GLN A 47 17.65 -7.96 1.43
CA GLN A 47 16.69 -8.53 0.49
C GLN A 47 15.29 -8.02 0.83
N GLU A 48 14.49 -7.80 -0.21
CA GLU A 48 13.09 -7.41 -0.10
C GLU A 48 12.24 -8.43 -0.85
N GLU A 49 11.28 -9.03 -0.15
CA GLU A 49 10.36 -10.02 -0.68
C GLU A 49 8.94 -9.51 -0.54
N THR A 50 8.21 -9.46 -1.65
CA THR A 50 6.82 -9.02 -1.66
C THR A 50 5.91 -10.19 -1.97
N GLU A 51 4.99 -10.46 -1.06
CA GLU A 51 3.98 -11.50 -1.20
C GLU A 51 2.63 -10.88 -1.58
N TRP A 52 1.97 -11.48 -2.57
CA TRP A 52 0.69 -11.01 -3.10
C TRP A 52 -0.46 -11.89 -2.59
N HIS A 53 -1.39 -11.27 -1.90
CA HIS A 53 -2.56 -11.95 -1.34
C HIS A 53 -3.82 -11.54 -2.09
N ARG A 54 -4.63 -12.54 -2.48
CA ARG A 54 -5.97 -12.31 -3.00
C ARG A 54 -6.95 -12.34 -1.84
N VAL A 55 -7.57 -11.20 -1.54
CA VAL A 55 -8.54 -11.06 -0.46
C VAL A 55 -9.93 -10.80 -1.04
N THR A 56 -10.94 -11.50 -0.53
CA THR A 56 -12.34 -11.34 -0.93
C THR A 56 -13.14 -10.81 0.25
N LEU A 57 -13.84 -9.69 0.03
CA LEU A 57 -14.74 -9.03 0.96
C LEU A 57 -16.19 -9.24 0.52
N PHE A 58 -17.10 -9.34 1.46
CA PHE A 58 -18.53 -9.52 1.20
C PHE A 58 -19.37 -8.43 1.86
N GLY A 59 -20.54 -8.11 1.25
CA GLY A 59 -21.53 -7.22 1.81
C GLY A 59 -21.00 -5.81 2.09
N ARG A 60 -21.33 -5.27 3.25
CA ARG A 60 -20.99 -3.89 3.63
C ARG A 60 -19.47 -3.58 3.57
N GLN A 61 -18.63 -4.55 3.90
CA GLN A 61 -17.18 -4.35 3.82
C GLN A 61 -16.71 -4.19 2.37
N ALA A 62 -17.34 -4.87 1.42
CA ALA A 62 -17.07 -4.71 0.00
C ALA A 62 -17.46 -3.31 -0.50
N GLU A 63 -18.58 -2.76 -0.04
CA GLU A 63 -19.02 -1.38 -0.36
C GLU A 63 -18.04 -0.35 0.21
N VAL A 64 -17.65 -0.49 1.48
CA VAL A 64 -16.67 0.40 2.13
C VAL A 64 -15.33 0.34 1.42
N ALA A 65 -14.86 -0.86 1.04
CA ALA A 65 -13.62 -1.02 0.31
C ALA A 65 -13.67 -0.30 -1.05
N GLN A 66 -14.76 -0.44 -1.79
CA GLN A 66 -14.95 0.23 -3.08
C GLN A 66 -14.97 1.76 -2.94
N GLN A 67 -15.60 2.28 -1.89
CA GLN A 67 -15.79 3.72 -1.71
C GLN A 67 -14.52 4.44 -1.23
N TYR A 68 -13.75 3.80 -0.36
CA TYR A 68 -12.66 4.47 0.36
C TYR A 68 -11.26 3.97 0.02
N LEU A 69 -11.11 2.78 -0.54
CA LEU A 69 -9.82 2.21 -0.87
C LEU A 69 -9.44 2.50 -2.33
N LYS A 70 -8.15 2.79 -2.52
CA LYS A 70 -7.50 2.94 -3.82
C LYS A 70 -6.15 2.23 -3.82
N LYS A 71 -5.57 2.03 -5.00
CA LYS A 71 -4.20 1.54 -5.14
C LYS A 71 -3.25 2.32 -4.22
N GLY A 72 -2.40 1.60 -3.50
CA GLY A 72 -1.41 2.14 -2.57
C GLY A 72 -1.93 2.37 -1.15
N ASN A 73 -3.23 2.31 -0.89
CA ASN A 73 -3.76 2.51 0.46
C ASN A 73 -3.39 1.33 1.37
N PRO A 74 -2.91 1.60 2.60
CA PRO A 74 -2.69 0.58 3.60
C PRO A 74 -4.03 0.11 4.20
N VAL A 75 -4.14 -1.20 4.41
CA VAL A 75 -5.34 -1.82 4.98
C VAL A 75 -4.95 -2.97 5.92
N TYR A 76 -5.70 -3.09 7.00
CA TYR A 76 -5.66 -4.23 7.91
C TYR A 76 -6.80 -5.19 7.56
N ILE A 77 -6.49 -6.48 7.45
CA ILE A 77 -7.44 -7.55 7.12
C ILE A 77 -7.29 -8.66 8.14
N GLU A 78 -8.42 -9.08 8.70
CA GLU A 78 -8.55 -10.38 9.38
C GLU A 78 -9.48 -11.27 8.59
N GLY A 79 -9.17 -12.56 8.54
CA GLY A 79 -9.97 -13.51 7.80
C GLY A 79 -9.46 -14.93 7.92
N ARG A 80 -9.86 -15.77 6.98
CA ARG A 80 -9.47 -17.17 6.89
C ARG A 80 -8.98 -17.53 5.49
N ILE A 81 -8.10 -18.52 5.39
CA ILE A 81 -7.67 -19.09 4.12
C ILE A 81 -8.78 -19.97 3.57
N ARG A 82 -9.04 -19.85 2.27
CA ARG A 82 -9.90 -20.74 1.51
C ARG A 82 -9.21 -21.13 0.21
N THR A 83 -9.09 -22.43 -0.02
CA THR A 83 -8.60 -22.98 -1.29
C THR A 83 -9.79 -23.50 -2.09
N ASN A 84 -9.98 -22.98 -3.29
CA ASN A 84 -10.96 -23.47 -4.25
C ASN A 84 -10.25 -24.33 -5.28
N ARG A 85 -10.79 -25.52 -5.56
CA ARG A 85 -10.38 -26.37 -6.66
C ARG A 85 -11.35 -26.14 -7.81
N TYR A 86 -10.82 -26.00 -9.00
CA TYR A 86 -11.62 -25.87 -10.21
C TYR A 86 -10.90 -26.57 -11.35
N THR A 87 -11.68 -27.02 -12.32
CA THR A 87 -11.14 -27.62 -13.54
C THR A 87 -11.02 -26.53 -14.60
N ASP A 88 -9.85 -26.36 -15.17
CA ASP A 88 -9.58 -25.42 -16.25
C ASP A 88 -10.22 -25.90 -17.57
N LYS A 89 -10.24 -25.03 -18.58
CA LYS A 89 -10.78 -25.36 -19.92
C LYS A 89 -10.07 -26.55 -20.57
N ASP A 90 -8.84 -26.79 -20.17
CA ASP A 90 -8.00 -27.92 -20.64
C ASP A 90 -8.23 -29.22 -19.85
N GLY A 91 -9.24 -29.27 -18.97
CA GLY A 91 -9.55 -30.43 -18.13
C GLY A 91 -8.59 -30.66 -16.95
N ILE A 92 -7.69 -29.72 -16.68
CA ILE A 92 -6.68 -29.82 -15.62
C ILE A 92 -7.26 -29.26 -14.30
N GLU A 93 -7.16 -30.02 -13.22
CA GLU A 93 -7.50 -29.54 -11.88
C GLU A 93 -6.49 -28.48 -11.42
N ARG A 94 -7.00 -27.31 -11.05
CA ARG A 94 -6.21 -26.21 -10.48
C ARG A 94 -6.72 -25.85 -9.09
N CYS A 95 -5.78 -25.44 -8.23
CA CYS A 95 -6.08 -24.92 -6.92
C CYS A 95 -5.82 -23.42 -6.89
N SER A 96 -6.81 -22.64 -6.41
CA SER A 96 -6.65 -21.21 -6.15
C SER A 96 -6.84 -20.95 -4.67
N THR A 97 -5.78 -20.49 -4.00
CA THR A 97 -5.83 -20.10 -2.60
C THR A 97 -6.13 -18.62 -2.50
N GLY A 98 -7.09 -18.28 -1.68
CA GLY A 98 -7.49 -16.91 -1.40
C GLY A 98 -7.81 -16.73 0.09
N ILE A 99 -8.02 -15.50 0.49
CA ILE A 99 -8.39 -15.13 1.86
C ILE A 99 -9.79 -14.57 1.82
N ILE A 100 -10.67 -15.11 2.67
CA ILE A 100 -12.00 -14.53 2.92
C ILE A 100 -11.86 -13.62 4.13
N ALA A 101 -12.07 -12.31 3.92
CA ALA A 101 -12.04 -11.34 4.99
C ALA A 101 -13.29 -11.43 5.86
N GLU A 102 -13.07 -11.37 7.15
CA GLU A 102 -14.10 -11.31 8.20
C GLU A 102 -14.16 -9.91 8.81
N SER A 103 -13.00 -9.23 8.88
CA SER A 103 -12.86 -7.85 9.35
C SER A 103 -11.87 -7.09 8.48
N MET A 104 -12.17 -5.81 8.24
CA MET A 104 -11.31 -4.89 7.51
C MET A 104 -11.24 -3.55 8.23
N GLN A 105 -10.04 -2.97 8.35
CA GLN A 105 -9.83 -1.63 8.89
C GLN A 105 -8.94 -0.81 7.95
N LEU A 106 -9.36 0.42 7.71
CA LEU A 106 -8.61 1.40 6.93
C LEU A 106 -7.51 1.99 7.80
N LEU A 107 -6.25 1.81 7.43
CA LEU A 107 -5.10 2.31 8.20
C LEU A 107 -4.57 3.65 7.67
N GLY A 108 -5.02 4.08 6.50
CA GLY A 108 -4.62 5.36 5.91
C GLY A 108 -5.20 6.53 6.69
N SER A 109 -4.36 7.51 7.03
CA SER A 109 -4.83 8.84 7.39
C SER A 109 -5.75 9.35 6.28
N ARG A 110 -6.90 9.92 6.64
CA ARG A 110 -7.68 10.69 5.68
C ARG A 110 -6.73 11.74 5.08
N ASN A 111 -6.31 11.52 3.85
CA ASN A 111 -5.68 12.58 3.09
C ASN A 111 -6.80 13.59 2.86
N THR A 112 -6.92 14.56 3.73
CA THR A 112 -7.63 15.79 3.48
C THR A 112 -6.85 16.51 2.38
N ALA A 113 -7.09 16.08 1.13
CA ALA A 113 -6.87 16.93 -0.02
C ALA A 113 -7.97 18.00 -0.01
N ALA A 114 -7.88 18.90 0.95
CA ALA A 114 -8.53 20.20 0.97
C ALA A 114 -7.65 21.06 1.87
N GLY A 115 -7.00 22.05 1.26
CA GLY A 115 -6.29 23.09 1.97
C GLY A 115 -7.19 23.71 3.04
N GLY A 116 -6.86 23.45 4.27
CA GLY A 116 -7.43 24.06 5.45
C GLY A 116 -6.27 24.33 6.38
N GLN A 117 -5.81 25.59 6.41
CA GLN A 117 -4.95 26.11 7.44
C GLN A 117 -5.60 25.80 8.80
N SER A 118 -5.02 24.87 9.54
CA SER A 118 -5.31 24.72 10.95
C SER A 118 -4.62 25.87 11.67
N GLN A 119 -5.39 26.94 11.94
CA GLN A 119 -5.05 27.93 12.94
C GLN A 119 -4.98 27.19 14.29
N PRO A 120 -3.88 27.26 15.03
CA PRO A 120 -3.88 26.82 16.42
C PRO A 120 -4.71 27.84 17.22
N GLY A 121 -5.85 27.37 17.73
CA GLY A 121 -6.68 28.13 18.65
C GLY A 121 -5.89 28.54 19.87
N GLY A 122 -5.78 29.86 20.04
CA GLY A 122 -5.16 30.46 21.21
C GLY A 122 -5.97 30.16 22.45
N TYR A 123 -5.34 29.50 23.42
CA TYR A 123 -5.76 29.57 24.79
C TYR A 123 -5.28 30.92 25.34
N GLY A 124 -6.23 31.78 25.70
CA GLY A 124 -5.97 32.99 26.38
C GLY A 124 -5.34 32.70 27.74
N ALA A 125 -4.18 33.29 28.02
CA ALA A 125 -3.62 33.45 29.34
C ALA A 125 -3.47 34.95 29.62
N PRO A 126 -3.65 35.38 30.87
CA PRO A 126 -3.77 36.78 31.22
C PRO A 126 -2.42 37.51 31.24
N ALA A 127 -2.53 38.83 31.08
CA ALA A 127 -1.45 39.79 31.04
C ALA A 127 -0.51 39.71 32.28
N GLY A 128 0.78 39.65 32.01
CA GLY A 128 1.87 39.94 32.91
C GLY A 128 2.92 40.69 32.13
N ASP A 129 3.01 41.98 32.44
CA ASP A 129 3.99 42.95 32.01
C ASP A 129 5.35 42.57 32.60
N ASP A 130 6.37 42.39 31.74
CA ASP A 130 7.77 42.68 32.10
C ASP A 130 8.61 42.65 30.81
N GLY A 131 9.18 43.79 30.50
CA GLY A 131 10.02 44.05 29.36
C GLY A 131 11.35 43.29 29.39
N PHE A 132 11.67 42.67 28.26
CA PHE A 132 13.06 42.34 27.95
C PHE A 132 13.29 42.50 26.44
N GLU A 133 14.05 43.49 26.11
CA GLU A 133 14.55 43.81 24.76
C GLU A 133 15.47 42.69 24.26
N SER A 134 15.16 42.06 23.15
CA SER A 134 16.06 41.15 22.47
C SER A 134 16.54 41.77 21.15
N PRO A 135 17.85 41.73 20.86
CA PRO A 135 18.43 42.38 19.70
C PRO A 135 18.10 41.65 18.39
N ARG A 136 17.73 42.43 17.39
CA ARG A 136 17.47 42.01 16.00
C ARG A 136 18.72 41.34 15.40
N ARG A 137 18.59 40.09 15.04
CA ARG A 137 19.57 39.36 14.21
C ARG A 137 19.14 39.43 12.74
N ALA A 138 20.06 39.96 11.92
CA ALA A 138 19.90 40.12 10.47
C ALA A 138 19.70 38.77 9.75
N PRO A 139 18.99 38.75 8.59
CA PRO A 139 18.78 37.53 7.82
C PRO A 139 20.06 37.10 7.09
N ALA A 140 20.47 35.85 7.33
CA ALA A 140 21.56 35.22 6.63
C ALA A 140 21.16 34.83 5.19
N ALA A 141 22.06 35.08 4.25
CA ALA A 141 21.95 34.86 2.82
C ALA A 141 21.72 33.39 2.48
N ARG A 142 20.86 33.13 1.49
CA ARG A 142 20.67 31.85 0.83
C ARG A 142 21.93 31.42 0.10
N PRO A 143 22.40 30.16 0.24
CA PRO A 143 23.40 29.63 -0.68
C PRO A 143 22.74 29.24 -2.02
N ALA A 144 23.44 29.58 -3.09
CA ALA A 144 23.08 29.32 -4.47
C ALA A 144 23.06 27.80 -4.78
N ALA A 145 22.14 27.38 -5.66
CA ALA A 145 22.05 26.04 -6.20
C ALA A 145 23.26 25.69 -7.07
N PRO A 146 23.81 24.46 -7.00
CA PRO A 146 24.81 24.01 -7.94
C PRO A 146 24.22 23.66 -9.29
N ALA A 147 24.96 24.04 -10.33
CA ALA A 147 24.67 23.88 -11.75
C ALA A 147 24.50 22.42 -12.18
N ALA A 148 23.62 22.22 -13.16
CA ALA A 148 23.35 20.96 -13.83
C ALA A 148 24.60 20.33 -14.44
N ALA A 149 24.82 19.03 -14.20
CA ALA A 149 25.80 18.20 -14.90
C ALA A 149 25.26 17.77 -16.27
N PRO A 150 26.13 17.60 -17.30
CA PRO A 150 25.70 17.29 -18.66
C PRO A 150 25.27 15.83 -18.82
N ALA A 151 24.27 15.62 -19.67
CA ALA A 151 23.71 14.35 -20.07
C ALA A 151 24.76 13.44 -20.74
N ALA A 152 24.83 12.17 -20.34
CA ALA A 152 25.57 11.12 -21.01
C ALA A 152 24.84 10.65 -22.28
N PRO A 153 25.55 10.24 -23.35
CA PRO A 153 24.95 9.87 -24.62
C PRO A 153 24.27 8.50 -24.58
N ALA A 154 23.13 8.41 -25.27
CA ALA A 154 22.38 7.21 -25.53
C ALA A 154 23.26 6.17 -26.26
N ARG A 155 23.33 4.94 -25.73
CA ARG A 155 23.86 3.78 -26.45
C ARG A 155 22.74 3.17 -27.27
N SER A 156 23.01 3.09 -28.56
CA SER A 156 22.24 2.43 -29.60
C SER A 156 21.98 0.95 -29.29
N ALA A 157 20.73 0.55 -29.49
CA ALA A 157 20.33 -0.83 -29.62
C ALA A 157 20.94 -1.39 -30.92
N ASP A 158 21.77 -2.39 -30.79
CA ASP A 158 21.98 -3.46 -31.77
C ASP A 158 22.95 -4.47 -31.17
N GLU A 159 22.48 -5.61 -30.81
CA GLU A 159 23.11 -6.93 -30.95
C GLU A 159 22.29 -7.95 -30.15
N ILE A 160 21.36 -8.54 -30.88
CA ILE A 160 20.72 -9.79 -30.50
C ILE A 160 21.68 -10.88 -30.91
N ALA A 161 22.35 -11.51 -29.97
CA ALA A 161 22.98 -12.81 -30.17
C ALA A 161 22.04 -13.86 -29.58
N GLU A 162 21.43 -14.64 -30.48
CA GLU A 162 20.91 -15.97 -30.23
C GLU A 162 22.07 -16.83 -29.72
N ASP A 163 21.95 -17.46 -28.57
CA ASP A 163 22.24 -18.88 -28.40
C ASP A 163 22.14 -19.28 -26.91
N ASP A 164 21.64 -20.48 -26.72
CA ASP A 164 21.78 -21.39 -25.60
C ASP A 164 20.69 -21.43 -24.54
N VAL A 165 19.71 -22.29 -24.81
CA VAL A 165 18.84 -22.93 -23.83
C VAL A 165 19.39 -24.32 -23.53
N PRO A 166 19.83 -24.63 -22.31
CA PRO A 166 19.90 -26.01 -21.82
C PRO A 166 18.68 -26.33 -20.95
N PHE A 167 18.16 -27.49 -21.16
CA PHE A 167 17.05 -28.25 -20.60
C PHE A 167 16.89 -28.17 -19.08
#